data_3ed0b55e4a000c1ccba941b5b8c9b590
#
_entry.id   3ed0b55e4a000c1ccba941b5b8c9b590
#
_cell.length_a   1.000
_cell.length_b   1.000
_cell.length_c   1.000
_cell.angle_alpha   90.00
_cell.angle_beta   90.00
_cell.angle_gamma   90.00
#
_symmetry.space_group_name_H-M   'P 1'
#
loop_
_entity.id
_entity.type
_entity.pdbx_description
1 polymer ?
#
loop_
_entity_poly.entity_id
_entity_poly.type
_entity_poly.pdbx_seq_one_letter_code
_entity_poly.pdbx_strand_id
1 'polypeptide(L)'
;MGKLLSFDPKMYSPWQRRTFYCCAFMFVLSVVLATVGAVFVVLAEFFGIKSIDLMPGVVLGGETLVAGIVGIVVALSGIIGAKDPRKITLFFWIVTLYGLLELWDLASKISQGQVNPAAIITLVIVMFLVACAWNVRGQTGYFDNHPHPGDPE
;
A
#
# COMPACT_ATOMS: atom_id res chain seq x y z
N MET A 1 15.68 2.94 -11.30
CA MET A 1 15.18 2.28 -10.08
C MET A 1 16.11 2.39 -8.87
N GLY A 2 17.45 2.38 -9.03
CA GLY A 2 18.38 2.41 -7.89
C GLY A 2 18.25 3.61 -6.94
N LYS A 3 17.95 4.82 -7.43
CA LYS A 3 17.77 6.01 -6.58
C LYS A 3 16.48 6.02 -5.74
N LEU A 4 15.44 5.30 -6.15
CA LEU A 4 14.17 5.21 -5.40
C LEU A 4 14.32 4.35 -4.14
N LEU A 5 15.15 3.32 -4.18
CA LEU A 5 15.39 2.41 -3.05
C LEU A 5 16.61 2.78 -2.20
N SER A 6 17.46 3.74 -2.65
CA SER A 6 18.55 4.23 -1.82
C SER A 6 17.97 5.09 -0.68
N PHE A 7 18.09 4.61 0.54
CA PHE A 7 17.61 5.25 1.75
C PHE A 7 18.72 5.20 2.80
N ASP A 8 19.21 6.37 3.22
CA ASP A 8 20.18 6.45 4.31
C ASP A 8 19.44 6.63 5.65
N PRO A 9 19.39 5.59 6.51
CA PRO A 9 18.61 5.63 7.74
C PRO A 9 19.02 6.73 8.71
N LYS A 10 20.24 7.27 8.58
CA LYS A 10 20.78 8.30 9.50
C LYS A 10 20.18 9.69 9.25
N MET A 11 19.70 9.95 8.01
CA MET A 11 19.17 11.24 7.60
C MET A 11 17.68 11.43 7.85
N TYR A 12 16.96 10.36 8.28
CA TYR A 12 15.51 10.36 8.37
C TYR A 12 14.99 10.11 9.79
N SER A 13 13.85 10.70 10.10
CA SER A 13 13.20 10.52 11.39
C SER A 13 12.77 9.05 11.61
N PRO A 14 12.58 8.61 12.87
CA PRO A 14 12.12 7.26 13.16
C PRO A 14 10.81 6.90 12.45
N TRP A 15 9.88 7.85 12.31
CA TRP A 15 8.60 7.65 11.63
C TRP A 15 8.75 7.53 10.13
N GLN A 16 9.60 8.35 9.50
CA GLN A 16 9.94 8.22 8.09
C GLN A 16 10.56 6.86 7.77
N ARG A 17 11.47 6.38 8.64
CA ARG A 17 12.08 5.04 8.49
C ARG A 17 11.03 3.93 8.57
N ARG A 18 10.13 3.98 9.55
CA ARG A 18 9.03 3.02 9.67
C ARG A 18 8.12 3.02 8.46
N THR A 19 7.70 4.19 8.01
CA THR A 19 6.88 4.34 6.80
C THR A 19 7.58 3.76 5.59
N PHE A 20 8.87 4.08 5.40
CA PHE A 20 9.65 3.58 4.28
C PHE A 20 9.74 2.05 4.26
N TYR A 21 10.13 1.43 5.39
CA TYR A 21 10.27 -0.04 5.45
C TYR A 21 8.93 -0.76 5.31
N CYS A 22 7.86 -0.26 5.93
CA CYS A 22 6.52 -0.81 5.73
C CYS A 22 6.08 -0.72 4.28
N CYS A 23 6.24 0.43 3.63
CA CYS A 23 5.86 0.60 2.23
C CYS A 23 6.75 -0.22 1.29
N ALA A 24 8.05 -0.38 1.58
CA ALA A 24 8.94 -1.24 0.80
C ALA A 24 8.53 -2.72 0.91
N PHE A 25 8.17 -3.18 2.10
CA PHE A 25 7.63 -4.52 2.30
C PHE A 25 6.31 -4.73 1.57
N MET A 26 5.37 -3.77 1.70
CA MET A 26 4.11 -3.81 0.98
C MET A 26 4.32 -3.81 -0.53
N PHE A 27 5.28 -3.05 -1.04
CA PHE A 27 5.60 -3.03 -2.46
C PHE A 27 5.99 -4.42 -2.98
N VAL A 28 6.89 -5.11 -2.29
CA VAL A 28 7.30 -6.48 -2.66
C VAL A 28 6.11 -7.42 -2.63
N LEU A 29 5.32 -7.38 -1.56
CA LEU A 29 4.13 -8.22 -1.42
C LEU A 29 3.11 -7.96 -2.53
N SER A 30 2.87 -6.69 -2.86
CA SER A 30 1.93 -6.28 -3.90
C SER A 30 2.37 -6.69 -5.30
N VAL A 31 3.69 -6.66 -5.58
CA VAL A 31 4.24 -7.19 -6.84
C VAL A 31 4.02 -8.70 -6.94
N VAL A 32 4.23 -9.45 -5.86
CA VAL A 32 3.94 -10.89 -5.81
C VAL A 32 2.46 -11.15 -6.07
N LEU A 33 1.57 -10.43 -5.38
CA LEU A 33 0.11 -10.58 -5.55
C LEU A 33 -0.32 -10.25 -6.98
N ALA A 34 0.18 -9.14 -7.56
CA ALA A 34 -0.13 -8.78 -8.94
C ALA A 34 0.33 -9.84 -9.93
N THR A 35 1.53 -10.41 -9.72
CA THR A 35 2.07 -11.48 -10.57
C THR A 35 1.24 -12.74 -10.46
N VAL A 36 0.91 -13.17 -9.25
CA VAL A 36 0.06 -14.34 -9.00
C VAL A 36 -1.32 -14.14 -9.63
N GLY A 37 -1.95 -12.99 -9.40
CA GLY A 37 -3.25 -12.65 -9.99
C GLY A 37 -3.21 -12.68 -11.53
N ALA A 38 -2.18 -12.10 -12.14
CA ALA A 38 -2.00 -12.12 -13.59
C ALA A 38 -1.85 -13.56 -14.13
N VAL A 39 -1.05 -14.40 -13.46
CA VAL A 39 -0.89 -15.81 -13.84
C VAL A 39 -2.23 -16.55 -13.78
N PHE A 40 -3.02 -16.35 -12.73
CA PHE A 40 -4.34 -16.98 -12.62
C PHE A 40 -5.29 -16.54 -13.74
N VAL A 41 -5.32 -15.25 -14.09
CA VAL A 41 -6.14 -14.74 -15.18
C VAL A 41 -5.71 -15.35 -16.52
N VAL A 42 -4.41 -15.37 -16.82
CA VAL A 42 -3.88 -15.93 -18.07
C VAL A 42 -4.15 -17.44 -18.17
N LEU A 43 -3.94 -18.19 -17.09
CA LEU A 43 -4.23 -19.62 -17.07
C LEU A 43 -5.71 -19.91 -17.29
N ALA A 44 -6.60 -19.13 -16.67
CA ALA A 44 -8.03 -19.27 -16.85
C ALA A 44 -8.47 -19.04 -18.31
N GLU A 45 -7.88 -18.05 -18.98
CA GLU A 45 -8.13 -17.80 -20.41
C GLU A 45 -7.54 -18.91 -21.30
N PHE A 46 -6.27 -19.33 -21.03
CA PHE A 46 -5.57 -20.30 -21.85
C PHE A 46 -6.23 -21.69 -21.84
N PHE A 47 -6.72 -22.14 -20.68
CA PHE A 47 -7.41 -23.42 -20.55
C PHE A 47 -8.88 -23.38 -21.00
N GLY A 48 -9.34 -22.25 -21.56
CA GLY A 48 -10.71 -22.12 -22.08
C GLY A 48 -11.78 -22.39 -21.02
N ILE A 49 -11.47 -22.11 -19.77
CA ILE A 49 -12.34 -22.33 -18.63
C ILE A 49 -13.48 -21.32 -18.72
N LYS A 50 -14.45 -21.65 -19.57
CA LYS A 50 -15.69 -20.89 -19.71
C LYS A 50 -16.49 -21.02 -18.42
N SER A 51 -16.29 -20.07 -17.57
CA SER A 51 -17.17 -19.24 -16.72
C SER A 51 -18.28 -19.88 -15.85
N ILE A 52 -18.70 -21.11 -15.95
CA ILE A 52 -19.82 -21.59 -15.13
C ILE A 52 -19.36 -22.41 -13.91
N ASP A 53 -18.29 -23.20 -14.02
CA ASP A 53 -17.85 -24.07 -12.93
C ASP A 53 -16.59 -23.56 -12.17
N LEU A 54 -15.91 -22.53 -12.67
CA LEU A 54 -14.67 -21.97 -12.08
C LEU A 54 -14.74 -20.45 -11.86
N MET A 55 -15.95 -19.89 -11.75
CA MET A 55 -16.14 -18.50 -11.34
C MET A 55 -15.28 -18.08 -10.14
N PRO A 56 -15.04 -18.91 -9.11
CA PRO A 56 -14.18 -18.53 -8.00
C PRO A 56 -12.74 -18.22 -8.43
N GLY A 57 -12.17 -18.95 -9.39
CA GLY A 57 -10.75 -18.78 -9.76
C GLY A 57 -10.47 -17.54 -10.60
N VAL A 58 -11.32 -17.21 -11.59
CA VAL A 58 -11.18 -16.01 -12.44
C VAL A 58 -11.47 -14.75 -11.64
N VAL A 59 -12.50 -14.76 -10.82
CA VAL A 59 -12.85 -13.65 -9.93
C VAL A 59 -11.73 -13.45 -8.91
N LEU A 60 -11.26 -14.52 -8.27
CA LEU A 60 -10.17 -14.45 -7.30
C LEU A 60 -8.86 -13.96 -7.94
N GLY A 61 -8.53 -14.41 -9.15
CA GLY A 61 -7.37 -13.93 -9.91
C GLY A 61 -7.47 -12.46 -10.26
N GLY A 62 -8.62 -12.00 -10.73
CA GLY A 62 -8.90 -10.60 -11.04
C GLY A 62 -8.84 -9.70 -9.81
N GLU A 63 -9.47 -10.07 -8.72
CA GLU A 63 -9.42 -9.34 -7.45
C GLU A 63 -7.98 -9.25 -6.92
N THR A 64 -7.22 -10.35 -6.97
CA THR A 64 -5.82 -10.39 -6.52
C THR A 64 -4.93 -9.51 -7.38
N LEU A 65 -5.15 -9.49 -8.70
CA LEU A 65 -4.43 -8.61 -9.63
C LEU A 65 -4.70 -7.13 -9.33
N VAL A 66 -5.97 -6.75 -9.20
CA VAL A 66 -6.38 -5.37 -8.89
C VAL A 66 -5.81 -4.95 -7.52
N ALA A 67 -5.96 -5.78 -6.49
CA ALA A 67 -5.41 -5.53 -5.16
C ALA A 67 -3.88 -5.35 -5.20
N GLY A 68 -3.18 -6.17 -5.99
CA GLY A 68 -1.74 -6.04 -6.21
C GLY A 68 -1.36 -4.71 -6.87
N ILE A 69 -2.07 -4.30 -7.93
CA ILE A 69 -1.81 -3.02 -8.62
C ILE A 69 -2.07 -1.83 -7.68
N VAL A 70 -3.19 -1.81 -6.97
CA VAL A 70 -3.52 -0.76 -6.01
C VAL A 70 -2.47 -0.72 -4.89
N GLY A 71 -2.08 -1.87 -4.36
CA GLY A 71 -1.02 -1.97 -3.36
C GLY A 71 0.33 -1.42 -3.83
N ILE A 72 0.71 -1.63 -5.10
CA ILE A 72 1.92 -1.03 -5.70
C ILE A 72 1.81 0.49 -5.70
N VAL A 73 0.68 1.06 -6.11
CA VAL A 73 0.48 2.52 -6.14
C VAL A 73 0.56 3.12 -4.73
N VAL A 74 -0.12 2.50 -3.75
CA VAL A 74 -0.07 2.92 -2.35
C VAL A 74 1.36 2.85 -1.81
N ALA A 75 2.05 1.74 -2.03
CA ALA A 75 3.41 1.54 -1.55
C ALA A 75 4.42 2.52 -2.16
N LEU A 76 4.35 2.77 -3.48
CA LEU A 76 5.22 3.75 -4.15
C LEU A 76 4.97 5.18 -3.64
N SER A 77 3.71 5.57 -3.48
CA SER A 77 3.38 6.89 -2.93
C SER A 77 3.91 7.05 -1.50
N GLY A 78 3.87 5.98 -0.70
CA GLY A 78 4.42 5.96 0.67
C GLY A 78 5.94 6.03 0.71
N ILE A 79 6.65 5.33 -0.20
CA ILE A 79 8.11 5.42 -0.32
C ILE A 79 8.54 6.85 -0.69
N ILE A 80 7.83 7.49 -1.62
CA ILE A 80 8.10 8.87 -2.04
C ILE A 80 7.80 9.83 -0.88
N GLY A 81 6.68 9.67 -0.21
CA GLY A 81 6.29 10.51 0.92
C GLY A 81 7.20 10.34 2.14
N ALA A 82 7.75 9.14 2.38
CA ALA A 82 8.70 8.91 3.45
C ALA A 82 10.04 9.62 3.20
N LYS A 83 10.46 9.77 1.93
CA LYS A 83 11.69 10.47 1.56
C LYS A 83 11.52 11.98 1.53
N ASP A 84 10.36 12.45 1.09
CA ASP A 84 10.04 13.87 0.98
C ASP A 84 8.78 14.16 1.83
N PRO A 85 8.97 14.68 3.06
CA PRO A 85 7.83 14.96 3.95
C PRO A 85 6.79 15.90 3.36
N ARG A 86 7.15 16.74 2.38
CA ARG A 86 6.21 17.63 1.68
C ARG A 86 5.20 16.83 0.84
N LYS A 87 5.59 15.65 0.37
CA LYS A 87 4.75 14.75 -0.44
C LYS A 87 3.96 13.75 0.39
N ILE A 88 4.20 13.68 1.70
CA ILE A 88 3.51 12.76 2.60
C ILE A 88 1.99 13.01 2.64
N THR A 89 1.56 14.24 2.41
CA THR A 89 0.14 14.59 2.40
C THR A 89 -0.63 13.85 1.32
N LEU A 90 -0.04 13.67 0.13
CA LEU A 90 -0.65 12.88 -0.94
C LEU A 90 -0.78 11.41 -0.52
N PHE A 91 0.30 10.83 0.02
CA PHE A 91 0.28 9.46 0.55
C PHE A 91 -0.76 9.29 1.65
N PHE A 92 -0.84 10.25 2.59
CA PHE A 92 -1.82 10.22 3.67
C PHE A 92 -3.26 10.11 3.13
N TRP A 93 -3.63 10.91 2.12
CA TRP A 93 -4.96 10.83 1.53
C TRP A 93 -5.19 9.52 0.77
N ILE A 94 -4.20 9.05 0.02
CA ILE A 94 -4.30 7.77 -0.72
C ILE A 94 -4.50 6.61 0.25
N VAL A 95 -3.67 6.51 1.30
CA VAL A 95 -3.75 5.40 2.27
C VAL A 95 -5.01 5.49 3.14
N THR A 96 -5.49 6.70 3.44
CA THR A 96 -6.75 6.89 4.17
C THR A 96 -7.94 6.45 3.34
N LEU A 97 -7.99 6.87 2.07
CA LEU A 97 -9.05 6.42 1.15
C LEU A 97 -9.03 4.90 0.98
N TYR A 98 -7.85 4.33 0.78
CA TYR A 98 -7.69 2.88 0.70
C TYR A 98 -8.19 2.18 1.99
N GLY A 99 -7.84 2.71 3.16
CA GLY A 99 -8.31 2.20 4.44
C GLY A 99 -9.84 2.26 4.62
N LEU A 100 -10.48 3.31 4.11
CA LEU A 100 -11.95 3.42 4.12
C LEU A 100 -12.60 2.36 3.21
N LEU A 101 -12.01 2.09 2.04
CA LEU A 101 -12.48 1.05 1.12
C LEU A 101 -12.33 -0.34 1.74
N GLU A 102 -11.19 -0.64 2.37
CA GLU A 102 -10.94 -1.90 3.08
C GLU A 102 -11.92 -2.07 4.28
N LEU A 103 -12.19 -0.99 5.01
CA LEU A 103 -13.15 -1.01 6.10
C LEU A 103 -14.58 -1.31 5.61
N TRP A 104 -14.96 -0.70 4.48
CA TRP A 104 -16.25 -0.94 3.84
C TRP A 104 -16.37 -2.39 3.35
N ASP A 105 -15.34 -2.91 2.70
CA ASP A 105 -15.31 -4.31 2.23
C ASP A 105 -15.41 -5.29 3.41
N LEU A 106 -14.66 -5.05 4.47
CA LEU A 106 -14.72 -5.87 5.68
C LEU A 106 -16.12 -5.81 6.32
N ALA A 107 -16.72 -4.64 6.45
CA ALA A 107 -18.07 -4.49 7.00
C ALA A 107 -19.11 -5.25 6.16
N SER A 108 -19.00 -5.18 4.83
CA SER A 108 -19.85 -5.91 3.90
C SER A 108 -19.71 -7.44 4.07
N LYS A 109 -18.48 -7.93 4.20
CA LYS A 109 -18.20 -9.37 4.41
C LYS A 109 -18.70 -9.87 5.76
N ILE A 110 -18.55 -9.08 6.81
CA ILE A 110 -19.10 -9.37 8.14
C ILE A 110 -20.63 -9.49 8.09
N SER A 111 -21.32 -8.58 7.40
CA SER A 111 -22.77 -8.61 7.26
C SER A 111 -23.28 -9.87 6.53
N GLN A 112 -22.43 -10.46 5.69
CA GLN A 112 -22.70 -11.71 4.95
C GLN A 112 -22.25 -12.97 5.71
N GLY A 113 -21.75 -12.81 6.94
CA GLY A 113 -21.23 -13.92 7.75
C GLY A 113 -19.88 -14.48 7.27
N GLN A 114 -19.22 -13.79 6.36
CA GLN A 114 -17.93 -14.19 5.78
C GLN A 114 -16.81 -13.34 6.37
N VAL A 115 -16.15 -13.83 7.40
CA VAL A 115 -14.99 -13.15 8.00
C VAL A 115 -13.71 -13.78 7.49
N ASN A 116 -12.94 -13.03 6.69
CA ASN A 116 -11.62 -13.45 6.24
C ASN A 116 -10.55 -12.86 7.15
N PRO A 117 -9.76 -13.69 7.86
CA PRO A 117 -8.64 -13.19 8.69
C PRO A 117 -7.64 -12.31 7.93
N ALA A 118 -7.43 -12.57 6.64
CA ALA A 118 -6.54 -11.76 5.81
C ALA A 118 -7.03 -10.31 5.68
N ALA A 119 -8.34 -10.08 5.55
CA ALA A 119 -8.90 -8.74 5.48
C ALA A 119 -8.67 -7.96 6.79
N ILE A 120 -8.74 -8.62 7.94
CA ILE A 120 -8.44 -8.01 9.24
C ILE A 120 -6.96 -7.59 9.30
N ILE A 121 -6.05 -8.47 8.88
CA ILE A 121 -4.60 -8.20 8.86
C ILE A 121 -4.30 -7.02 7.93
N THR A 122 -4.89 -6.99 6.74
CA THR A 122 -4.75 -5.88 5.79
C THR A 122 -5.21 -4.56 6.41
N LEU A 123 -6.38 -4.54 7.04
CA LEU A 123 -6.91 -3.35 7.71
C LEU A 123 -5.96 -2.86 8.82
N VAL A 124 -5.42 -3.75 9.64
CA VAL A 124 -4.44 -3.40 10.70
C VAL A 124 -3.19 -2.76 10.10
N ILE A 125 -2.65 -3.32 9.02
CA ILE A 125 -1.48 -2.76 8.31
C ILE A 125 -1.80 -1.38 7.76
N VAL A 126 -2.95 -1.21 7.13
CA VAL A 126 -3.38 0.08 6.57
C VAL A 126 -3.57 1.12 7.66
N MET A 127 -4.21 0.79 8.78
CA MET A 127 -4.35 1.68 9.93
C MET A 127 -3.00 2.10 10.51
N PHE A 128 -2.05 1.17 10.59
CA PHE A 128 -0.68 1.48 11.00
C PHE A 128 0.01 2.45 10.03
N LEU A 129 -0.18 2.28 8.72
CA LEU A 129 0.36 3.20 7.70
C LEU A 129 -0.28 4.59 7.79
N VAL A 130 -1.59 4.68 8.04
CA VAL A 130 -2.26 5.97 8.28
C VAL A 130 -1.67 6.67 9.50
N ALA A 131 -1.45 5.96 10.60
CA ALA A 131 -0.83 6.50 11.80
C ALA A 131 0.62 6.97 11.53
N CYS A 132 1.40 6.20 10.78
CA CYS A 132 2.75 6.59 10.36
C CYS A 132 2.74 7.85 9.50
N ALA A 133 1.85 7.91 8.50
CA ALA A 133 1.71 9.05 7.61
C ALA A 133 1.26 10.33 8.36
N TRP A 134 0.35 10.17 9.32
CA TRP A 134 -0.06 11.27 10.21
C TRP A 134 1.11 11.83 11.02
N ASN A 135 1.92 10.96 11.63
CA ASN A 135 3.08 11.38 12.41
C ASN A 135 4.15 12.04 11.53
N VAL A 136 4.41 11.53 10.31
CA VAL A 136 5.34 12.16 9.38
C VAL A 136 4.81 13.51 8.92
N ARG A 137 3.49 13.63 8.65
CA ARG A 137 2.84 14.90 8.30
C ARG A 137 2.97 15.93 9.42
N GLY A 138 2.83 15.52 10.68
CA GLY A 138 3.03 16.42 11.83
C GLY A 138 4.46 16.98 11.93
N GLN A 139 5.44 16.32 11.31
CA GLN A 139 6.82 16.75 11.26
C GLN A 139 7.10 17.75 10.11
N THR A 140 6.19 17.91 9.14
CA THR A 140 6.36 18.90 8.06
C THR A 140 6.42 20.32 8.59
N GLY A 141 5.66 20.65 9.64
CA GLY A 141 5.74 21.95 10.30
C GLY A 141 7.08 22.21 11.00
N TYR A 142 7.80 21.17 11.39
CA TYR A 142 9.15 21.30 11.91
C TYR A 142 10.14 21.75 10.83
N PHE A 143 10.05 21.17 9.63
CA PHE A 143 10.93 21.53 8.52
C PHE A 143 10.58 22.87 7.87
N ASP A 144 9.33 23.36 7.99
CA ASP A 144 8.93 24.70 7.55
C ASP A 144 9.60 25.79 8.41
N ASN A 145 9.95 25.48 9.66
CA ASN A 145 10.60 26.39 10.60
C ASN A 145 12.13 26.14 10.76
N HIS A 146 12.63 25.02 10.21
CA HIS A 146 14.04 24.66 10.30
C HIS A 146 14.51 24.25 8.90
N PRO A 147 15.55 24.90 8.35
CA PRO A 147 16.09 24.55 7.03
C PRO A 147 16.52 23.08 7.01
N HIS A 148 16.26 22.43 5.89
CA HIS A 148 16.68 21.05 5.68
C HIS A 148 18.21 20.98 5.67
N PRO A 149 18.87 19.97 6.27
CA PRO A 149 20.29 19.77 6.06
C PRO A 149 20.57 19.61 4.57
N GLY A 150 21.11 20.64 3.92
CA GLY A 150 21.35 20.69 2.48
C GLY A 150 20.58 21.78 1.71
N ASP A 151 19.71 22.54 2.36
CA ASP A 151 19.17 23.76 1.76
C ASP A 151 20.26 24.85 1.79
N PRO A 152 20.48 25.59 0.69
CA PRO A 152 21.42 26.72 0.69
C PRO A 152 20.89 27.80 1.66
N GLU A 153 21.78 28.30 2.52
CA GLU A 153 21.52 29.43 3.38
C GLU A 153 21.20 30.70 2.58
#